data_c6d315f6c9d917d309436e9cb61a426a
#
_entry.id   c6d315f6c9d917d309436e9cb61a426a
#
_cell.length_a   1.000
_cell.length_b   1.000
_cell.length_c   1.000
_cell.angle_alpha   90.00
_cell.angle_beta   90.00
_cell.angle_gamma   90.00
#
_symmetry.space_group_name_H-M   'P 1'
#
loop_
_entity.id
_entity.type
_entity.pdbx_description
1 polymer ?
#
loop_
_entity_poly.entity_id
_entity_poly.type
_entity_poly.pdbx_seq_one_letter_code
_entity_poly.pdbx_strand_id
1 'polypeptide(L)'
;MNIDIAHAMPGDVEDFVDLFEQYRSFCGKAPTPDARTFLAERIETGQTLVLGARDSVGVVGFAHVYRAFDSIHLTHDWVIADLFVDGAARGRRVGGSLLEAVLDGARENGAHHVRVSTQSNNAYAHRLYESHGFEQLDTTGATVYYQLKLRDHH
;
A
#
# COMPACT_ATOMS: atom_id res chain seq x y z
N MET A 1 -9.95 -4.12 19.21
CA MET A 1 -9.39 -2.78 19.00
C MET A 1 -9.82 -2.27 17.63
N ASN A 2 -10.32 -1.06 17.59
CA ASN A 2 -10.84 -0.47 16.36
C ASN A 2 -9.72 0.17 15.55
N ILE A 3 -9.62 -0.25 14.31
CA ILE A 3 -8.74 0.34 13.32
C ILE A 3 -9.61 1.05 12.30
N ASP A 4 -9.34 2.32 12.10
CA ASP A 4 -10.07 3.16 11.15
C ASP A 4 -9.19 3.36 9.91
N ILE A 5 -9.72 3.02 8.74
CA ILE A 5 -9.00 3.15 7.47
C ILE A 5 -9.63 4.29 6.68
N ALA A 6 -8.82 5.26 6.30
CA ALA A 6 -9.30 6.41 5.54
C ALA A 6 -8.20 6.96 4.63
N HIS A 7 -8.63 7.69 3.59
CA HIS A 7 -7.71 8.41 2.72
C HIS A 7 -6.99 9.50 3.50
N ALA A 8 -5.69 9.65 3.26
CA ALA A 8 -4.94 10.77 3.79
C ALA A 8 -5.34 12.04 3.04
N MET A 9 -5.65 13.08 3.78
CA MET A 9 -6.03 14.40 3.25
C MET A 9 -4.85 15.37 3.42
N PRO A 10 -4.83 16.51 2.68
CA PRO A 10 -3.69 17.44 2.78
C PRO A 10 -3.34 17.88 4.21
N GLY A 11 -4.34 18.00 5.09
CA GLY A 11 -4.10 18.35 6.48
C GLY A 11 -3.48 17.25 7.34
N ASP A 12 -3.35 16.03 6.80
CA ASP A 12 -2.89 14.87 7.57
C ASP A 12 -1.39 14.60 7.45
N VAL A 13 -0.67 15.36 6.62
CA VAL A 13 0.73 15.07 6.27
C VAL A 13 1.59 14.83 7.51
N GLU A 14 1.47 15.70 8.51
CA GLU A 14 2.29 15.61 9.73
C GLU A 14 2.05 14.31 10.49
N ASP A 15 0.85 13.77 10.44
CA ASP A 15 0.51 12.52 11.13
C ASP A 15 1.19 11.31 10.50
N PHE A 16 1.51 11.40 9.21
CA PHE A 16 2.10 10.29 8.46
C PHE A 16 3.62 10.33 8.39
N VAL A 17 4.25 11.51 8.60
CA VAL A 17 5.68 11.68 8.35
C VAL A 17 6.53 10.71 9.17
N ASP A 18 6.22 10.55 10.46
CA ASP A 18 7.02 9.69 11.34
C ASP A 18 6.95 8.23 10.89
N LEU A 19 5.75 7.77 10.54
CA LEU A 19 5.58 6.40 10.08
C LEU A 19 6.25 6.19 8.71
N PHE A 20 6.17 7.17 7.83
CA PHE A 20 6.81 7.11 6.52
C PHE A 20 8.33 7.04 6.66
N GLU A 21 8.91 7.81 7.57
CA GLU A 21 10.36 7.73 7.85
C GLU A 21 10.74 6.41 8.53
N GLN A 22 9.87 5.85 9.35
CA GLN A 22 10.09 4.52 9.91
C GLN A 22 10.15 3.47 8.80
N TYR A 23 9.27 3.56 7.82
CA TYR A 23 9.27 2.67 6.66
C TYR A 23 10.56 2.82 5.85
N ARG A 24 10.99 4.07 5.59
CA ARG A 24 12.24 4.33 4.87
C ARG A 24 13.45 3.78 5.62
N SER A 25 13.45 3.92 6.93
CA SER A 25 14.50 3.35 7.79
C SER A 25 14.52 1.82 7.70
N PHE A 26 13.35 1.19 7.69
CA PHE A 26 13.21 -0.24 7.48
C PHE A 26 13.82 -0.66 6.12
N CYS A 27 13.72 0.21 5.12
CA CYS A 27 14.31 0.00 3.79
C CYS A 27 15.78 0.45 3.70
N GLY A 28 16.41 0.81 4.82
CA GLY A 28 17.82 1.17 4.88
C GLY A 28 18.13 2.61 4.52
N LYS A 29 17.16 3.52 4.61
CA LYS A 29 17.33 4.92 4.25
C LYS A 29 17.39 5.82 5.47
N ALA A 30 18.27 6.82 5.43
CA ALA A 30 18.40 7.80 6.51
C ALA A 30 17.25 8.82 6.46
N PRO A 31 16.87 9.40 7.63
CA PRO A 31 15.89 10.48 7.65
C PRO A 31 16.34 11.68 6.82
N THR A 32 15.39 12.35 6.19
CA THR A 32 15.63 13.56 5.40
C THR A 32 14.36 14.40 5.34
N PRO A 33 14.46 15.76 5.35
CA PRO A 33 13.30 16.62 5.13
C PRO A 33 12.60 16.38 3.80
N ASP A 34 13.28 15.81 2.81
CA ASP A 34 12.71 15.49 1.51
C ASP A 34 11.59 14.47 1.60
N ALA A 35 11.59 13.62 2.64
CA ALA A 35 10.53 12.64 2.84
C ALA A 35 9.18 13.31 3.06
N ARG A 36 9.15 14.36 3.90
CA ARG A 36 7.93 15.13 4.13
C ARG A 36 7.43 15.80 2.85
N THR A 37 8.34 16.42 2.12
CA THR A 37 8.01 17.09 0.85
C THR A 37 7.42 16.10 -0.16
N PHE A 38 8.06 14.95 -0.29
CA PHE A 38 7.59 13.90 -1.21
C PHE A 38 6.18 13.43 -0.81
N LEU A 39 5.98 13.14 0.46
CA LEU A 39 4.70 12.65 0.97
C LEU A 39 3.59 13.70 0.78
N ALA A 40 3.88 14.96 1.09
CA ALA A 40 2.94 16.05 0.92
C ALA A 40 2.48 16.18 -0.53
N GLU A 41 3.40 16.09 -1.47
CA GLU A 41 3.07 16.17 -2.91
C GLU A 41 2.20 15.00 -3.33
N ARG A 42 2.47 13.78 -2.84
CA ARG A 42 1.65 12.60 -3.17
C ARG A 42 0.22 12.77 -2.68
N ILE A 43 0.05 13.30 -1.48
CA ILE A 43 -1.27 13.49 -0.90
C ILE A 43 -2.02 14.65 -1.59
N GLU A 44 -1.32 15.76 -1.86
CA GLU A 44 -1.95 16.98 -2.39
C GLU A 44 -2.32 16.88 -3.86
N THR A 45 -1.48 16.23 -4.69
CA THR A 45 -1.71 16.20 -6.14
C THR A 45 -2.81 15.24 -6.58
N GLY A 46 -3.13 14.24 -5.77
CA GLY A 46 -4.10 13.23 -6.14
C GLY A 46 -3.65 12.29 -7.25
N GLN A 47 -2.38 12.36 -7.66
CA GLN A 47 -1.84 11.43 -8.66
C GLN A 47 -1.74 10.01 -8.12
N THR A 48 -1.56 9.89 -6.83
CA THR A 48 -1.54 8.61 -6.14
C THR A 48 -2.52 8.65 -4.98
N LEU A 49 -2.76 7.49 -4.38
CA LEU A 49 -3.67 7.34 -3.26
C LEU A 49 -2.89 6.89 -2.04
N VAL A 50 -3.06 7.59 -0.93
CA VAL A 50 -2.49 7.19 0.35
C VAL A 50 -3.65 6.84 1.30
N LEU A 51 -3.68 5.60 1.77
CA LEU A 51 -4.62 5.16 2.79
C LEU A 51 -3.89 5.03 4.12
N GLY A 52 -4.51 5.52 5.18
CA GLY A 52 -3.96 5.41 6.52
C GLY A 52 -4.82 4.54 7.42
N ALA A 53 -4.16 3.78 8.28
CA ALA A 53 -4.81 3.04 9.36
C ALA A 53 -4.52 3.76 10.68
N ARG A 54 -5.58 4.10 11.41
CA ARG A 54 -5.46 4.79 12.69
C ARG A 54 -6.08 3.97 13.80
N ASP A 55 -5.44 3.97 14.95
CA ASP A 55 -6.03 3.51 16.19
C ASP A 55 -6.24 4.72 17.12
N SER A 56 -6.49 4.48 18.41
CA SER A 56 -6.73 5.57 19.36
C SER A 56 -5.50 6.45 19.61
N VAL A 57 -4.30 5.99 19.23
CA VAL A 57 -3.04 6.70 19.46
C VAL A 57 -2.65 7.53 18.25
N GLY A 58 -2.90 7.05 17.04
CA GLY A 58 -2.52 7.76 15.82
C GLY A 58 -2.42 6.83 14.62
N VAL A 59 -1.65 7.26 13.62
CA VAL A 59 -1.45 6.47 12.40
C VAL A 59 -0.51 5.31 12.70
N VAL A 60 -0.98 4.10 12.44
CA VAL A 60 -0.23 2.87 12.72
C VAL A 60 0.10 2.06 11.46
N GLY A 61 -0.38 2.49 10.31
CA GLY A 61 -0.06 1.84 9.04
C GLY A 61 -0.48 2.71 7.87
N PHE A 62 0.09 2.43 6.69
CA PHE A 62 -0.31 3.13 5.48
C PHE A 62 -0.14 2.23 4.26
N ALA A 63 -0.89 2.56 3.21
CA ALA A 63 -0.71 1.99 1.88
C ALA A 63 -0.61 3.13 0.88
N HIS A 64 0.33 3.05 -0.03
CA HIS A 64 0.53 4.00 -1.12
C HIS A 64 0.27 3.27 -2.44
N VAL A 65 -0.69 3.76 -3.22
CA VAL A 65 -1.20 3.07 -4.40
C VAL A 65 -1.23 4.02 -5.58
N TYR A 66 -0.94 3.52 -6.77
CA TYR A 66 -1.11 4.29 -8.00
C TYR A 66 -1.79 3.44 -9.08
N ARG A 67 -2.35 4.12 -10.08
CA ARG A 67 -2.98 3.46 -11.23
C ARG A 67 -1.98 3.28 -12.36
N ALA A 68 -1.98 2.08 -12.94
CA ALA A 68 -1.21 1.78 -14.13
C ALA A 68 -2.17 1.51 -15.26
N PHE A 69 -2.18 2.38 -16.28
CA PHE A 69 -3.10 2.25 -17.40
C PHE A 69 -2.65 1.14 -18.34
N ASP A 70 -3.63 0.36 -18.81
CA ASP A 70 -3.44 -0.70 -19.78
C ASP A 70 -4.17 -0.29 -21.06
N SER A 71 -3.42 0.26 -22.00
CA SER A 71 -4.00 0.80 -23.24
C SER A 71 -4.47 -0.31 -24.19
N ILE A 72 -3.84 -1.47 -24.11
CA ILE A 72 -4.22 -2.60 -24.97
C ILE A 72 -5.61 -3.12 -24.58
N HIS A 73 -5.85 -3.24 -23.28
CA HIS A 73 -7.12 -3.75 -22.78
C HIS A 73 -8.13 -2.66 -22.39
N LEU A 74 -7.76 -1.40 -22.57
CA LEU A 74 -8.62 -0.22 -22.31
C LEU A 74 -9.09 -0.18 -20.85
N THR A 75 -8.20 -0.49 -19.94
CA THR A 75 -8.49 -0.56 -18.50
C THR A 75 -7.30 -0.06 -17.68
N HIS A 76 -7.32 -0.31 -16.39
CA HIS A 76 -6.19 0.02 -15.52
C HIS A 76 -6.06 -1.02 -14.41
N ASP A 77 -4.87 -1.07 -13.84
CA ASP A 77 -4.59 -1.84 -12.63
C ASP A 77 -4.29 -0.87 -11.48
N TRP A 78 -4.50 -1.32 -10.27
CA TRP A 78 -3.99 -0.64 -9.09
C TRP A 78 -2.68 -1.31 -8.68
N VAL A 79 -1.66 -0.51 -8.41
CA VAL A 79 -0.35 -1.01 -7.98
C VAL A 79 -0.08 -0.49 -6.57
N ILE A 80 0.15 -1.43 -5.66
CA ILE A 80 0.57 -1.08 -4.30
C ILE A 80 2.07 -0.82 -4.35
N ALA A 81 2.45 0.46 -4.26
CA ALA A 81 3.85 0.85 -4.22
C ALA A 81 4.45 0.55 -2.85
N ASP A 82 3.69 0.82 -1.78
CA ASP A 82 4.14 0.63 -0.41
C ASP A 82 2.97 0.18 0.46
N LEU A 83 3.24 -0.72 1.40
CA LEU A 83 2.31 -1.11 2.44
C LEU A 83 3.13 -1.40 3.69
N PHE A 84 2.92 -0.62 4.74
CA PHE A 84 3.73 -0.72 5.94
C PHE A 84 2.89 -0.56 7.20
N VAL A 85 3.24 -1.32 8.23
CA VAL A 85 2.59 -1.26 9.54
C VAL A 85 3.66 -1.00 10.59
N ASP A 86 3.37 -0.06 11.50
CA ASP A 86 4.23 0.24 12.64
C ASP A 86 4.55 -1.05 13.40
N GLY A 87 5.82 -1.26 13.73
CA GLY A 87 6.26 -2.45 14.45
C GLY A 87 5.49 -2.70 15.74
N ALA A 88 5.12 -1.63 16.44
CA ALA A 88 4.35 -1.73 17.69
C ALA A 88 2.89 -2.15 17.46
N ALA A 89 2.40 -2.02 16.23
CA ALA A 89 1.01 -2.36 15.87
C ALA A 89 0.89 -3.72 15.17
N ARG A 90 1.98 -4.42 14.98
CA ARG A 90 1.96 -5.74 14.32
C ARG A 90 1.21 -6.76 15.18
N GLY A 91 0.62 -7.74 14.51
CA GLY A 91 -0.20 -8.75 15.18
C GLY A 91 -1.63 -8.32 15.44
N ARG A 92 -2.02 -7.11 15.03
CA ARG A 92 -3.39 -6.59 15.20
C ARG A 92 -4.16 -6.52 13.87
N ARG A 93 -3.68 -7.22 12.84
CA ARG A 93 -4.32 -7.33 11.52
C ARG A 93 -4.44 -6.00 10.78
N VAL A 94 -3.58 -5.04 11.09
CA VAL A 94 -3.59 -3.73 10.43
C VAL A 94 -3.28 -3.87 8.94
N GLY A 95 -2.26 -4.66 8.60
CA GLY A 95 -1.90 -4.90 7.20
C GLY A 95 -3.02 -5.52 6.39
N GLY A 96 -3.72 -6.49 6.97
CA GLY A 96 -4.88 -7.11 6.33
C GLY A 96 -6.01 -6.12 6.10
N SER A 97 -6.30 -5.28 7.10
CA SER A 97 -7.33 -4.25 6.98
C SER A 97 -7.00 -3.23 5.90
N LEU A 98 -5.72 -2.80 5.83
CA LEU A 98 -5.27 -1.89 4.77
C LEU A 98 -5.41 -2.55 3.39
N LEU A 99 -4.97 -3.79 3.27
CA LEU A 99 -5.05 -4.50 1.99
C LEU A 99 -6.50 -4.66 1.54
N GLU A 100 -7.40 -5.03 2.46
CA GLU A 100 -8.83 -5.15 2.15
C GLU A 100 -9.41 -3.82 1.67
N ALA A 101 -9.03 -2.70 2.29
CA ALA A 101 -9.47 -1.38 1.86
C ALA A 101 -8.96 -1.04 0.47
N VAL A 102 -7.71 -1.40 0.16
CA VAL A 102 -7.16 -1.22 -1.20
C VAL A 102 -7.96 -2.04 -2.21
N LEU A 103 -8.25 -3.30 -1.90
CA LEU A 103 -9.00 -4.18 -2.79
C LEU A 103 -10.42 -3.66 -3.03
N ASP A 104 -11.09 -3.20 -1.98
CA ASP A 104 -12.44 -2.62 -2.10
C ASP A 104 -12.42 -1.38 -2.98
N GLY A 105 -11.46 -0.48 -2.76
CA GLY A 105 -11.32 0.72 -3.58
C GLY A 105 -11.02 0.39 -5.04
N ALA A 106 -10.17 -0.59 -5.28
CA ALA A 106 -9.83 -1.02 -6.63
C ALA A 106 -11.06 -1.57 -7.36
N ARG A 107 -11.86 -2.39 -6.69
CA ARG A 107 -13.11 -2.92 -7.25
C ARG A 107 -14.10 -1.80 -7.57
N GLU A 108 -14.29 -0.87 -6.65
CA GLU A 108 -15.21 0.26 -6.85
C GLU A 108 -14.79 1.14 -8.01
N ASN A 109 -13.50 1.26 -8.28
CA ASN A 109 -12.96 2.09 -9.35
C ASN A 109 -12.73 1.34 -10.66
N GLY A 110 -13.16 0.09 -10.75
CA GLY A 110 -13.11 -0.66 -12.00
C GLY A 110 -11.74 -1.20 -12.39
N ALA A 111 -10.81 -1.32 -11.45
CA ALA A 111 -9.49 -1.88 -11.72
C ALA A 111 -9.60 -3.34 -12.15
N HIS A 112 -8.77 -3.75 -13.11
CA HIS A 112 -8.73 -5.13 -13.58
C HIS A 112 -7.94 -6.02 -12.64
N HIS A 113 -6.78 -5.53 -12.20
CA HIS A 113 -5.91 -6.24 -11.25
C HIS A 113 -5.44 -5.33 -10.15
N VAL A 114 -5.03 -5.93 -9.03
CA VAL A 114 -4.17 -5.27 -8.05
C VAL A 114 -2.82 -6.00 -8.10
N ARG A 115 -1.75 -5.23 -8.24
CA ARG A 115 -0.39 -5.75 -8.32
C ARG A 115 0.46 -5.22 -7.18
N VAL A 116 1.39 -6.04 -6.72
CA VAL A 116 2.34 -5.68 -5.66
C VAL A 116 3.61 -6.51 -5.84
N SER A 117 4.74 -5.97 -5.40
CA SER A 117 5.97 -6.74 -5.32
C SER A 117 6.53 -6.65 -3.90
N THR A 118 7.32 -7.65 -3.52
CA THR A 118 7.96 -7.68 -2.21
C THR A 118 9.28 -8.42 -2.29
N GLN A 119 10.11 -8.24 -1.25
CA GLN A 119 11.37 -8.95 -1.13
C GLN A 119 11.11 -10.44 -0.89
N SER A 120 11.97 -11.30 -1.46
CA SER A 120 11.81 -12.74 -1.33
C SER A 120 11.91 -13.22 0.12
N ASN A 121 12.60 -12.47 0.98
CA ASN A 121 12.75 -12.81 2.40
C ASN A 121 11.69 -12.21 3.32
N ASN A 122 10.70 -11.51 2.77
CA ASN A 122 9.64 -10.90 3.57
C ASN A 122 8.48 -11.88 3.77
N ALA A 123 8.64 -12.80 4.71
CA ALA A 123 7.68 -13.87 4.95
C ALA A 123 6.29 -13.34 5.34
N TYR A 124 6.24 -12.24 6.09
CA TYR A 124 4.97 -11.62 6.48
C TYR A 124 4.18 -11.16 5.25
N ALA A 125 4.86 -10.46 4.34
CA ALA A 125 4.21 -9.95 3.12
C ALA A 125 3.71 -11.11 2.24
N HIS A 126 4.53 -12.17 2.08
CA HIS A 126 4.12 -13.35 1.32
C HIS A 126 2.83 -13.95 1.87
N ARG A 127 2.76 -14.15 3.19
CA ARG A 127 1.55 -14.70 3.82
C ARG A 127 0.35 -13.77 3.65
N LEU A 128 0.58 -12.46 3.78
CA LEU A 128 -0.48 -11.47 3.66
C LEU A 128 -1.12 -11.51 2.26
N TYR A 129 -0.29 -11.45 1.22
CA TYR A 129 -0.81 -11.43 -0.15
C TYR A 129 -1.42 -12.76 -0.55
N GLU A 130 -0.77 -13.86 -0.20
CA GLU A 130 -1.28 -15.20 -0.54
C GLU A 130 -2.60 -15.49 0.18
N SER A 131 -2.74 -15.07 1.44
CA SER A 131 -3.98 -15.26 2.19
C SER A 131 -5.15 -14.46 1.63
N HIS A 132 -4.88 -13.43 0.85
CA HIS A 132 -5.91 -12.62 0.19
C HIS A 132 -6.14 -13.01 -1.27
N GLY A 133 -5.57 -14.12 -1.71
CA GLY A 133 -5.82 -14.67 -3.03
C GLY A 133 -4.89 -14.18 -4.13
N PHE A 134 -3.85 -13.45 -3.79
CA PHE A 134 -2.86 -13.02 -4.79
C PHE A 134 -2.08 -14.23 -5.31
N GLU A 135 -1.84 -14.24 -6.61
CA GLU A 135 -1.04 -15.27 -7.27
C GLU A 135 0.36 -14.74 -7.52
N GLN A 136 1.35 -15.56 -7.21
CA GLN A 136 2.73 -15.22 -7.52
C GLN A 136 2.94 -15.34 -9.03
N LEU A 137 3.49 -14.28 -9.62
CA LEU A 137 3.81 -14.25 -11.05
C LEU A 137 5.25 -14.71 -11.24
N ASP A 138 6.16 -13.76 -11.39
CA ASP A 138 7.57 -14.04 -11.64
C ASP A 138 8.41 -13.60 -10.45
N THR A 139 9.60 -14.17 -10.36
CA THR A 139 10.62 -13.73 -9.42
C THR A 139 11.81 -13.21 -10.23
N THR A 140 12.24 -11.98 -9.93
CA THR A 140 13.42 -11.40 -10.55
C THR A 140 14.41 -11.04 -9.45
N GLY A 141 15.51 -11.78 -9.37
CA GLY A 141 16.48 -11.61 -8.29
C GLY A 141 15.81 -11.85 -6.94
N ALA A 142 15.87 -10.84 -6.06
CA ALA A 142 15.28 -10.92 -4.72
C ALA A 142 13.86 -10.36 -4.65
N THR A 143 13.23 -10.06 -5.78
CA THR A 143 11.88 -9.47 -5.83
C THR A 143 10.87 -10.49 -6.33
N VAL A 144 9.76 -10.62 -5.60
CA VAL A 144 8.64 -11.51 -5.93
C VAL A 144 7.44 -10.64 -6.29
N TYR A 145 6.81 -10.95 -7.43
CA TYR A 145 5.68 -10.20 -7.95
C TYR A 145 4.39 -10.97 -7.72
N TYR A 146 3.35 -10.27 -7.26
CA TYR A 146 2.03 -10.83 -6.99
C TYR A 146 0.96 -10.07 -7.73
N GLN A 147 -0.11 -10.77 -8.10
CA GLN A 147 -1.25 -10.17 -8.79
C GLN A 147 -2.54 -10.82 -8.33
N LEU A 148 -3.56 -10.01 -8.13
CA LEU A 148 -4.93 -10.46 -7.90
C LEU A 148 -5.81 -9.93 -9.02
N LYS A 149 -6.48 -10.84 -9.73
CA LYS A 149 -7.43 -10.48 -10.77
C LYS A 149 -8.79 -10.19 -10.14
N LEU A 150 -9.32 -8.99 -10.39
CA LEU A 150 -10.59 -8.56 -9.80
C LEU A 150 -11.79 -8.83 -10.69
N ARG A 151 -11.59 -8.83 -12.02
CA ARG A 151 -12.66 -9.02 -12.97
C ARG A 151 -12.13 -9.58 -14.26
N ASP A 152 -13.01 -10.28 -15.00
CA ASP A 152 -12.64 -10.76 -16.32
C ASP A 152 -12.61 -9.60 -17.30
N HIS A 153 -11.69 -9.70 -18.25
CA HIS A 153 -11.57 -8.73 -19.32
C HIS A 153 -12.39 -9.20 -20.52
N HIS A 154 -13.21 -8.31 -21.05
CA HIS A 154 -14.06 -8.61 -22.21
C HIS A 154 -13.51 -8.03 -23.49
#